data_7286d2a48636d9728852b00a87059a3a
#
_entry.id   7286d2a48636d9728852b00a87059a3a
#
_cell.length_a   1.000
_cell.length_b   1.000
_cell.length_c   1.000
_cell.angle_alpha   90.00
_cell.angle_beta   90.00
_cell.angle_gamma   90.00
#
_symmetry.space_group_name_H-M   'P 1'
#
loop_
_entity.id
_entity.type
_entity.pdbx_description
1 polymer ?
#
loop_
_entity_poly.entity_id
_entity_poly.type
_entity_poly.pdbx_seq_one_letter_code
_entity_poly.pdbx_strand_id
1 'polypeptide(L)'
;GWFTPADICRAVAAVADGMLRRDALAEWLAPYPVPVAEPRRVLVVMAGNIPLVGFFDMLCVLAAGHRCLVKPSAKDTVLMEYVIGLLRGIDPQVPVEFYDGSTSPDAVIATGSDNANRYFRAQYAGIPALLRGNRQSVAVLGGRETPAQLTALADDIWAYSGLGCRSVSLLFLPEGYDLQLRMPEVNVKYRNSYRQQKALLTMGGQPFRDLGAAVAVEERAFPAALSRINYSFYKSPAEVGAWLAAHDAGLQCVVSECIACRRRVDFGHAQSPGLTDYPDDRDVIEFLTTSCL
;
A
#
# COMPACT_ATOMS: atom_id res chain seq x y z
N GLY A 1 -3.30 -18.01 8.70
CA GLY A 1 -2.66 -17.06 7.77
C GLY A 1 -2.57 -15.66 8.36
N TRP A 2 -2.12 -14.68 7.56
CA TRP A 2 -2.24 -13.27 7.89
C TRP A 2 -3.63 -12.73 7.48
N PHE A 3 -4.15 -13.18 6.38
CA PHE A 3 -5.44 -12.71 5.85
C PHE A 3 -6.59 -13.35 6.64
N THR A 4 -7.42 -12.51 7.22
CA THR A 4 -8.69 -12.92 7.82
C THR A 4 -9.81 -12.83 6.76
N PRO A 5 -10.96 -13.50 6.97
CA PRO A 5 -12.13 -13.29 6.09
C PRO A 5 -12.54 -11.80 5.97
N ALA A 6 -12.45 -11.05 7.06
CA ALA A 6 -12.75 -9.62 7.06
C ALA A 6 -11.77 -8.82 6.18
N ASP A 7 -10.46 -9.15 6.23
CA ASP A 7 -9.45 -8.53 5.35
C ASP A 7 -9.74 -8.81 3.88
N ILE A 8 -10.12 -10.04 3.54
CA ILE A 8 -10.45 -10.44 2.17
C ILE A 8 -11.69 -9.68 1.68
N CYS A 9 -12.77 -9.65 2.49
CA CYS A 9 -13.97 -8.91 2.14
C CYS A 9 -13.69 -7.42 1.95
N ARG A 10 -12.88 -6.81 2.83
CA ARG A 10 -12.46 -5.40 2.72
C ARG A 10 -11.71 -5.15 1.41
N ALA A 11 -10.75 -6.01 1.06
CA ALA A 11 -9.98 -5.87 -0.17
C ALA A 11 -10.84 -6.02 -1.42
N VAL A 12 -11.75 -7.01 -1.43
CA VAL A 12 -12.69 -7.22 -2.54
C VAL A 12 -13.63 -6.01 -2.71
N ALA A 13 -14.17 -5.49 -1.61
CA ALA A 13 -15.03 -4.30 -1.65
C ALA A 13 -14.26 -3.07 -2.17
N ALA A 14 -13.04 -2.83 -1.68
CA ALA A 14 -12.21 -1.72 -2.14
C ALA A 14 -11.91 -1.79 -3.64
N VAL A 15 -11.65 -2.99 -4.18
CA VAL A 15 -11.48 -3.21 -5.63
C VAL A 15 -12.78 -2.98 -6.38
N ALA A 16 -13.88 -3.59 -5.94
CA ALA A 16 -15.17 -3.52 -6.65
C ALA A 16 -15.72 -2.10 -6.69
N ASP A 17 -15.73 -1.41 -5.56
CA ASP A 17 -16.36 -0.09 -5.41
C ASP A 17 -15.42 1.04 -5.87
N GLY A 18 -14.11 0.88 -5.64
CA GLY A 18 -13.12 1.92 -5.93
C GLY A 18 -12.51 1.85 -7.33
N MET A 19 -12.44 0.66 -7.94
CA MET A 19 -11.65 0.48 -9.17
C MET A 19 -12.44 -0.07 -10.36
N LEU A 20 -13.60 -0.72 -10.18
CA LEU A 20 -14.28 -1.44 -11.26
C LEU A 20 -15.57 -0.77 -11.75
N ARG A 21 -15.83 0.46 -11.38
CA ARG A 21 -16.95 1.23 -11.92
C ARG A 21 -16.64 1.71 -13.32
N ARG A 22 -17.56 1.43 -14.25
CA ARG A 22 -17.37 1.71 -15.69
C ARG A 22 -17.10 3.18 -15.99
N ASP A 23 -17.86 4.08 -15.36
CA ASP A 23 -17.74 5.53 -15.50
C ASP A 23 -16.36 6.02 -14.98
N ALA A 24 -15.95 5.56 -13.80
CA ALA A 24 -14.66 5.90 -13.21
C ALA A 24 -13.48 5.36 -14.05
N LEU A 25 -13.59 4.14 -14.58
CA LEU A 25 -12.58 3.59 -15.49
C LEU A 25 -12.47 4.39 -16.78
N ALA A 26 -13.60 4.78 -17.38
CA ALA A 26 -13.61 5.58 -18.60
C ALA A 26 -13.01 6.98 -18.38
N GLU A 27 -13.34 7.64 -17.28
CA GLU A 27 -12.79 8.95 -16.92
C GLU A 27 -11.28 8.85 -16.64
N TRP A 28 -10.86 7.83 -15.88
CA TRP A 28 -9.45 7.60 -15.56
C TRP A 28 -8.59 7.38 -16.79
N LEU A 29 -9.11 6.61 -17.79
CA LEU A 29 -8.35 6.25 -18.98
C LEU A 29 -8.41 7.31 -20.10
N ALA A 30 -9.36 8.26 -20.04
CA ALA A 30 -9.57 9.26 -21.08
C ALA A 30 -8.32 10.07 -21.49
N PRO A 31 -7.39 10.45 -20.58
CA PRO A 31 -6.19 11.20 -20.93
C PRO A 31 -5.08 10.35 -21.57
N TYR A 32 -5.18 9.01 -21.58
CA TYR A 32 -4.13 8.13 -22.07
C TYR A 32 -4.41 7.57 -23.47
N PRO A 33 -3.36 7.32 -24.27
CA PRO A 33 -3.50 6.71 -25.60
C PRO A 33 -3.70 5.18 -25.48
N VAL A 34 -4.85 4.76 -24.95
CA VAL A 34 -5.18 3.34 -24.73
C VAL A 34 -6.38 2.92 -25.59
N PRO A 35 -6.43 1.65 -26.08
CA PRO A 35 -5.37 0.65 -25.94
C PRO A 35 -4.14 0.98 -26.81
N VAL A 36 -2.97 0.50 -26.37
CA VAL A 36 -1.73 0.67 -27.14
C VAL A 36 -1.80 -0.06 -28.48
N ALA A 37 -1.14 0.48 -29.53
CA ALA A 37 -1.14 -0.12 -30.85
C ALA A 37 -0.35 -1.44 -30.92
N GLU A 38 0.72 -1.55 -30.12
CA GLU A 38 1.59 -2.74 -30.06
C GLU A 38 1.59 -3.36 -28.65
N PRO A 39 0.71 -4.36 -28.37
CA PRO A 39 0.68 -5.03 -27.08
C PRO A 39 2.00 -5.72 -26.74
N ARG A 40 2.53 -5.45 -25.55
CA ARG A 40 3.72 -6.06 -24.98
C ARG A 40 3.37 -7.07 -23.88
N ARG A 41 4.30 -7.96 -23.55
CA ARG A 41 4.19 -8.88 -22.41
C ARG A 41 4.74 -8.18 -21.16
N VAL A 42 3.88 -7.77 -20.28
CA VAL A 42 4.26 -7.08 -19.05
C VAL A 42 4.20 -8.05 -17.89
N LEU A 43 5.33 -8.29 -17.24
CA LEU A 43 5.40 -9.12 -16.04
C LEU A 43 5.02 -8.30 -14.82
N VAL A 44 4.03 -8.77 -14.07
CA VAL A 44 3.62 -8.19 -12.78
C VAL A 44 4.07 -9.13 -11.66
N VAL A 45 5.14 -8.77 -10.94
CA VAL A 45 5.58 -9.47 -9.73
C VAL A 45 4.89 -8.87 -8.53
N MET A 46 3.96 -9.63 -7.96
CA MET A 46 3.05 -9.14 -6.93
C MET A 46 3.59 -9.37 -5.53
N ALA A 47 3.50 -8.36 -4.66
CA ALA A 47 3.66 -8.54 -3.23
C ALA A 47 2.50 -9.40 -2.67
N GLY A 48 2.59 -9.81 -1.41
CA GLY A 48 1.55 -10.61 -0.75
C GLY A 48 1.46 -10.27 0.74
N ASN A 49 1.61 -9.00 1.06
CA ASN A 49 1.47 -8.49 2.42
C ASN A 49 0.01 -8.21 2.79
N ILE A 50 -0.83 -7.84 1.81
CA ILE A 50 -2.28 -7.67 1.95
C ILE A 50 -3.01 -8.41 0.82
N PRO A 51 -4.31 -8.77 0.99
CA PRO A 51 -5.08 -9.44 -0.05
C PRO A 51 -5.19 -8.59 -1.32
N LEU A 52 -5.06 -9.21 -2.49
CA LEU A 52 -5.23 -8.61 -3.81
C LEU A 52 -4.35 -7.38 -4.09
N VAL A 53 -3.23 -7.22 -3.39
CA VAL A 53 -2.35 -6.05 -3.55
C VAL A 53 -1.81 -5.86 -4.97
N GLY A 54 -1.66 -6.94 -5.73
CA GLY A 54 -1.21 -6.90 -7.13
C GLY A 54 -2.33 -6.67 -8.15
N PHE A 55 -3.59 -6.60 -7.71
CA PHE A 55 -4.73 -6.46 -8.62
C PHE A 55 -4.68 -5.16 -9.43
N PHE A 56 -4.34 -4.04 -8.79
CA PHE A 56 -4.29 -2.74 -9.47
C PHE A 56 -3.26 -2.72 -10.61
N ASP A 57 -2.09 -3.30 -10.43
CA ASP A 57 -1.08 -3.38 -11.48
C ASP A 57 -1.55 -4.25 -12.67
N MET A 58 -2.20 -5.39 -12.37
CA MET A 58 -2.82 -6.23 -13.40
C MET A 58 -3.92 -5.46 -14.15
N LEU A 59 -4.77 -4.72 -13.42
CA LEU A 59 -5.80 -3.86 -14.03
C LEU A 59 -5.18 -2.83 -14.97
N CYS A 60 -4.11 -2.15 -14.55
CA CYS A 60 -3.42 -1.17 -15.39
C CYS A 60 -2.87 -1.80 -16.67
N VAL A 61 -2.23 -2.97 -16.57
CA VAL A 61 -1.68 -3.68 -17.73
C VAL A 61 -2.77 -4.03 -18.75
N LEU A 62 -3.90 -4.57 -18.25
CA LEU A 62 -5.05 -4.93 -19.10
C LEU A 62 -5.72 -3.69 -19.71
N ALA A 63 -5.92 -2.64 -18.92
CA ALA A 63 -6.54 -1.39 -19.36
C ALA A 63 -5.68 -0.67 -20.41
N ALA A 64 -4.36 -0.76 -20.30
CA ALA A 64 -3.44 -0.26 -21.34
C ALA A 64 -3.46 -1.08 -22.63
N GLY A 65 -4.03 -2.28 -22.64
CA GLY A 65 -4.10 -3.16 -23.81
C GLY A 65 -2.91 -4.11 -23.97
N HIS A 66 -2.11 -4.31 -22.92
CA HIS A 66 -0.99 -5.23 -22.91
C HIS A 66 -1.38 -6.66 -22.48
N ARG A 67 -0.45 -7.62 -22.68
CA ARG A 67 -0.56 -8.99 -22.17
C ARG A 67 0.06 -9.04 -20.77
N CYS A 68 -0.69 -9.52 -19.79
CA CYS A 68 -0.27 -9.55 -18.41
C CYS A 68 0.29 -10.92 -18.03
N LEU A 69 1.57 -10.99 -17.68
CA LEU A 69 2.20 -12.15 -17.06
C LEU A 69 2.19 -11.95 -15.54
N VAL A 70 1.41 -12.72 -14.81
CA VAL A 70 1.28 -12.53 -13.36
C VAL A 70 2.17 -13.52 -12.58
N LYS A 71 2.93 -13.00 -11.63
CA LYS A 71 3.69 -13.77 -10.65
C LYS A 71 3.21 -13.40 -9.25
N PRO A 72 2.13 -14.06 -8.76
CA PRO A 72 1.59 -13.76 -7.46
C PRO A 72 2.54 -14.21 -6.35
N SER A 73 2.45 -13.56 -5.20
CA SER A 73 3.08 -14.05 -3.98
C SER A 73 2.41 -15.34 -3.52
N ALA A 74 3.18 -16.29 -2.99
CA ALA A 74 2.65 -17.53 -2.42
C ALA A 74 1.58 -17.32 -1.32
N LYS A 75 1.52 -16.11 -0.72
CA LYS A 75 0.52 -15.77 0.29
C LYS A 75 -0.83 -15.38 -0.29
N ASP A 76 -0.87 -14.94 -1.57
CA ASP A 76 -2.05 -14.40 -2.24
C ASP A 76 -2.42 -15.15 -3.53
N THR A 77 -1.73 -16.23 -3.85
CA THR A 77 -1.93 -17.00 -5.08
C THR A 77 -3.37 -17.45 -5.25
N VAL A 78 -3.99 -18.00 -4.21
CA VAL A 78 -5.37 -18.53 -4.28
C VAL A 78 -6.39 -17.44 -4.63
N LEU A 79 -6.24 -16.24 -4.08
CA LEU A 79 -7.15 -15.12 -4.38
C LEU A 79 -6.93 -14.61 -5.81
N MET A 80 -5.69 -14.51 -6.25
CA MET A 80 -5.37 -14.09 -7.62
C MET A 80 -5.84 -15.13 -8.65
N GLU A 81 -5.68 -16.43 -8.37
CA GLU A 81 -6.24 -17.51 -9.21
C GLU A 81 -7.76 -17.41 -9.33
N TYR A 82 -8.44 -17.14 -8.21
CA TYR A 82 -9.89 -16.97 -8.20
C TYR A 82 -10.32 -15.77 -9.05
N VAL A 83 -9.68 -14.61 -8.87
CA VAL A 83 -10.00 -13.39 -9.64
C VAL A 83 -9.73 -13.59 -11.13
N ILE A 84 -8.60 -14.18 -11.50
CA ILE A 84 -8.28 -14.49 -12.90
C ILE A 84 -9.28 -15.49 -13.49
N GLY A 85 -9.71 -16.45 -12.68
CA GLY A 85 -10.79 -17.39 -13.05
C GLY A 85 -12.11 -16.69 -13.35
N LEU A 86 -12.50 -15.69 -12.55
CA LEU A 86 -13.68 -14.85 -12.83
C LEU A 86 -13.54 -14.05 -14.13
N LEU A 87 -12.38 -13.43 -14.35
CA LEU A 87 -12.12 -12.68 -15.59
C LEU A 87 -12.22 -13.59 -16.82
N ARG A 88 -11.64 -14.79 -16.76
CA ARG A 88 -11.74 -15.79 -17.86
C ARG A 88 -13.17 -16.34 -18.05
N GLY A 89 -13.96 -16.34 -16.99
CA GLY A 89 -15.39 -16.68 -17.08
C GLY A 89 -16.21 -15.63 -17.82
N ILE A 90 -15.79 -14.35 -17.76
CA ILE A 90 -16.43 -13.23 -18.46
C ILE A 90 -15.86 -13.10 -19.89
N ASP A 91 -14.55 -13.13 -20.04
CA ASP A 91 -13.85 -13.12 -21.32
C ASP A 91 -12.80 -14.24 -21.37
N PRO A 92 -13.09 -15.35 -22.06
CA PRO A 92 -12.11 -16.45 -22.21
C PRO A 92 -10.80 -16.06 -22.90
N GLN A 93 -10.77 -14.91 -23.61
CA GLN A 93 -9.59 -14.42 -24.32
C GLN A 93 -8.82 -13.34 -23.54
N VAL A 94 -9.21 -13.06 -22.28
CA VAL A 94 -8.49 -12.07 -21.46
C VAL A 94 -6.98 -12.40 -21.42
N PRO A 95 -6.11 -11.43 -21.81
CA PRO A 95 -4.69 -11.70 -22.00
C PRO A 95 -3.91 -11.73 -20.67
N VAL A 96 -4.28 -12.66 -19.77
CA VAL A 96 -3.61 -12.88 -18.49
C VAL A 96 -3.10 -14.31 -18.39
N GLU A 97 -1.81 -14.46 -18.10
CA GLU A 97 -1.16 -15.77 -17.93
C GLU A 97 -0.35 -15.80 -16.65
N PHE A 98 -0.28 -16.97 -16.00
CA PHE A 98 0.65 -17.16 -14.87
C PHE A 98 2.07 -17.30 -15.40
N TYR A 99 3.00 -16.53 -14.82
CA TYR A 99 4.39 -16.54 -15.20
C TYR A 99 5.12 -17.75 -14.59
N ASP A 100 5.62 -18.62 -15.45
CA ASP A 100 6.38 -19.83 -15.10
C ASP A 100 7.90 -19.71 -15.34
N GLY A 101 8.32 -18.58 -15.90
CA GLY A 101 9.73 -18.34 -16.25
C GLY A 101 10.12 -18.73 -17.68
N SER A 102 9.22 -19.35 -18.44
CA SER A 102 9.52 -19.79 -19.83
C SER A 102 9.47 -18.64 -20.84
N THR A 103 8.66 -17.64 -20.58
CA THR A 103 8.41 -16.50 -21.46
C THR A 103 9.25 -15.30 -21.03
N SER A 104 10.02 -14.69 -21.94
CA SER A 104 10.71 -13.43 -21.64
C SER A 104 9.73 -12.25 -21.65
N PRO A 105 9.62 -11.47 -20.58
CA PRO A 105 8.79 -10.25 -20.55
C PRO A 105 9.48 -9.13 -21.34
N ASP A 106 8.67 -8.24 -21.90
CA ASP A 106 9.12 -7.04 -22.61
C ASP A 106 9.25 -5.83 -21.64
N ALA A 107 8.51 -5.86 -20.52
CA ALA A 107 8.59 -4.90 -19.43
C ALA A 107 8.21 -5.56 -18.10
N VAL A 108 8.54 -4.93 -16.95
CA VAL A 108 8.22 -5.46 -15.63
C VAL A 108 7.69 -4.39 -14.69
N ILE A 109 6.66 -4.75 -13.94
CA ILE A 109 6.19 -4.03 -12.75
C ILE A 109 6.43 -4.97 -11.57
N ALA A 110 7.28 -4.59 -10.62
CA ALA A 110 7.59 -5.45 -9.49
C ALA A 110 7.50 -4.70 -8.17
N THR A 111 6.77 -5.30 -7.22
CA THR A 111 6.63 -4.79 -5.86
C THR A 111 7.24 -5.79 -4.89
N GLY A 112 8.17 -5.33 -4.06
CA GLY A 112 8.86 -6.19 -3.10
C GLY A 112 9.62 -5.41 -2.04
N SER A 113 10.31 -6.14 -1.15
CA SER A 113 11.23 -5.51 -0.20
C SER A 113 12.42 -4.87 -0.92
N ASP A 114 13.16 -4.01 -0.20
CA ASP A 114 14.35 -3.38 -0.77
C ASP A 114 15.42 -4.40 -1.23
N ASN A 115 15.50 -5.54 -0.54
CA ASN A 115 16.37 -6.64 -0.98
C ASN A 115 15.86 -7.29 -2.27
N ALA A 116 14.55 -7.53 -2.40
CA ALA A 116 13.95 -8.04 -3.62
C ALA A 116 14.16 -7.07 -4.79
N ASN A 117 14.06 -5.77 -4.54
CA ASN A 117 14.28 -4.74 -5.56
C ASN A 117 15.71 -4.70 -6.09
N ARG A 118 16.72 -4.95 -5.25
CA ARG A 118 18.11 -5.10 -5.75
C ARG A 118 18.24 -6.27 -6.71
N TYR A 119 17.61 -7.39 -6.40
CA TYR A 119 17.56 -8.55 -7.27
C TYR A 119 16.81 -8.24 -8.58
N PHE A 120 15.64 -7.60 -8.52
CA PHE A 120 14.87 -7.24 -9.71
C PHE A 120 15.63 -6.27 -10.62
N ARG A 121 16.33 -5.28 -10.04
CA ARG A 121 17.18 -4.36 -10.84
C ARG A 121 18.26 -5.10 -11.63
N ALA A 122 18.89 -6.10 -11.04
CA ALA A 122 19.88 -6.89 -11.72
C ALA A 122 19.27 -7.81 -12.79
N GLN A 123 18.15 -8.47 -12.43
CA GLN A 123 17.50 -9.44 -13.31
C GLN A 123 16.86 -8.79 -14.55
N TYR A 124 16.29 -7.59 -14.39
CA TYR A 124 15.54 -6.91 -15.45
C TYR A 124 16.24 -5.64 -15.96
N ALA A 125 17.56 -5.55 -15.82
CA ALA A 125 18.35 -4.37 -16.22
C ALA A 125 18.24 -4.01 -17.72
N GLY A 126 17.86 -4.96 -18.56
CA GLY A 126 17.79 -4.79 -20.03
C GLY A 126 16.41 -4.40 -20.58
N ILE A 127 15.39 -4.26 -19.72
CA ILE A 127 14.01 -3.94 -20.13
C ILE A 127 13.41 -2.84 -19.25
N PRO A 128 12.38 -2.11 -19.73
CA PRO A 128 11.67 -1.15 -18.92
C PRO A 128 11.15 -1.77 -17.62
N ALA A 129 11.42 -1.12 -16.49
CA ALA A 129 11.11 -1.66 -15.18
C ALA A 129 10.54 -0.60 -14.23
N LEU A 130 9.33 -0.84 -13.71
CA LEU A 130 8.73 -0.09 -12.63
C LEU A 130 8.91 -0.89 -11.33
N LEU A 131 9.92 -0.54 -10.54
CA LEU A 131 10.26 -1.27 -9.32
C LEU A 131 9.86 -0.45 -8.09
N ARG A 132 9.15 -1.08 -7.15
CA ARG A 132 8.63 -0.48 -5.93
C ARG A 132 9.18 -1.18 -4.70
N GLY A 133 9.67 -0.37 -3.75
CA GLY A 133 10.23 -0.80 -2.47
C GLY A 133 9.27 -0.63 -1.30
N ASN A 134 9.84 -0.68 -0.10
CA ASN A 134 9.11 -0.42 1.12
C ASN A 134 8.76 1.06 1.24
N ARG A 135 7.48 1.34 1.54
CA ARG A 135 7.01 2.66 1.94
C ARG A 135 6.11 2.55 3.15
N GLN A 136 5.97 3.65 3.86
CA GLN A 136 5.11 3.74 5.03
C GLN A 136 4.24 4.99 4.94
N SER A 137 3.20 5.04 5.77
CA SER A 137 2.27 6.17 5.81
C SER A 137 2.28 6.83 7.17
N VAL A 138 1.92 8.10 7.18
CA VAL A 138 1.85 8.92 8.39
C VAL A 138 0.45 9.46 8.60
N ALA A 139 0.12 9.82 9.85
CA ALA A 139 -1.02 10.68 10.12
C ALA A 139 -0.56 11.98 10.78
N VAL A 140 -1.23 13.08 10.42
CA VAL A 140 -1.00 14.39 11.03
C VAL A 140 -2.30 14.85 11.65
N LEU A 141 -2.33 14.92 12.97
CA LEU A 141 -3.50 15.29 13.77
C LEU A 141 -3.45 16.79 14.09
N GLY A 142 -4.61 17.44 14.08
CA GLY A 142 -4.77 18.86 14.42
C GLY A 142 -5.06 19.12 15.90
N GLY A 143 -5.34 18.04 16.66
CA GLY A 143 -5.67 18.13 18.09
C GLY A 143 -7.16 18.37 18.39
N ARG A 144 -8.01 18.28 17.38
CA ARG A 144 -9.49 18.46 17.52
C ARG A 144 -10.27 17.31 16.89
N GLU A 145 -9.63 16.16 16.71
CA GLU A 145 -10.25 14.99 16.10
C GLU A 145 -11.43 14.49 16.92
N THR A 146 -12.52 14.24 16.23
CA THR A 146 -13.71 13.62 16.82
C THR A 146 -13.48 12.16 17.15
N PRO A 147 -14.25 11.54 18.05
CA PRO A 147 -14.17 10.09 18.30
C PRO A 147 -14.36 9.25 17.04
N ALA A 148 -15.16 9.71 16.08
CA ALA A 148 -15.35 9.02 14.79
C ALA A 148 -14.05 9.04 13.94
N GLN A 149 -13.37 10.19 13.85
CA GLN A 149 -12.09 10.32 13.15
C GLN A 149 -11.00 9.49 13.82
N LEU A 150 -10.93 9.42 15.15
CA LEU A 150 -9.98 8.57 15.86
C LEU A 150 -10.26 7.07 15.64
N THR A 151 -11.52 6.69 15.51
CA THR A 151 -11.91 5.31 15.13
C THR A 151 -11.47 5.00 13.69
N ALA A 152 -11.68 5.93 12.77
CA ALA A 152 -11.24 5.81 11.38
C ALA A 152 -9.70 5.76 11.27
N LEU A 153 -8.98 6.57 12.05
CA LEU A 153 -7.51 6.48 12.16
C LEU A 153 -7.04 5.12 12.67
N ALA A 154 -7.77 4.54 13.62
CA ALA A 154 -7.44 3.19 14.10
C ALA A 154 -7.56 2.15 12.98
N ASP A 155 -8.53 2.27 12.08
CA ASP A 155 -8.63 1.47 10.86
C ASP A 155 -7.43 1.72 9.92
N ASP A 156 -7.02 2.96 9.70
CA ASP A 156 -5.85 3.29 8.88
C ASP A 156 -4.54 2.70 9.44
N ILE A 157 -4.44 2.52 10.74
CA ILE A 157 -3.28 1.92 11.40
C ILE A 157 -3.32 0.39 11.32
N TRP A 158 -4.45 -0.23 11.67
CA TRP A 158 -4.52 -1.67 11.96
C TRP A 158 -5.22 -2.53 10.92
N ALA A 159 -5.88 -1.95 9.92
CA ALA A 159 -6.41 -2.74 8.82
C ALA A 159 -5.29 -3.59 8.19
N TYR A 160 -5.65 -4.80 7.77
CA TYR A 160 -4.68 -5.78 7.26
C TYR A 160 -3.52 -6.07 8.23
N SER A 161 -3.76 -5.93 9.54
CA SER A 161 -2.72 -6.08 10.57
C SER A 161 -1.53 -5.13 10.39
N GLY A 162 -1.75 -3.92 9.87
CA GLY A 162 -0.69 -2.93 9.66
C GLY A 162 0.37 -3.31 8.62
N LEU A 163 0.09 -4.28 7.74
CA LEU A 163 1.06 -4.83 6.78
C LEU A 163 1.11 -4.07 5.45
N GLY A 164 0.16 -3.18 5.18
CA GLY A 164 0.13 -2.38 3.96
C GLY A 164 1.09 -1.19 4.00
N CYS A 165 1.61 -0.77 2.85
CA CYS A 165 2.37 0.48 2.75
C CYS A 165 1.52 1.72 3.09
N ARG A 166 0.20 1.62 2.98
CA ARG A 166 -0.76 2.65 3.37
C ARG A 166 -1.16 2.59 4.85
N SER A 167 -0.69 1.58 5.61
CA SER A 167 -0.94 1.53 7.05
C SER A 167 -0.13 2.61 7.75
N VAL A 168 -0.82 3.43 8.54
CA VAL A 168 -0.20 4.52 9.29
C VAL A 168 0.70 3.92 10.38
N SER A 169 1.96 4.33 10.39
CA SER A 169 2.97 3.84 11.34
C SER A 169 3.65 4.95 12.13
N LEU A 170 3.55 6.21 11.67
CA LEU A 170 4.07 7.38 12.35
C LEU A 170 2.97 8.45 12.49
N LEU A 171 2.82 9.01 13.69
CA LEU A 171 1.84 10.02 14.02
C LEU A 171 2.53 11.35 14.36
N PHE A 172 2.09 12.42 13.72
CA PHE A 172 2.45 13.78 14.12
C PHE A 172 1.32 14.36 14.96
N LEU A 173 1.63 14.75 16.17
CA LEU A 173 0.70 15.24 17.19
C LEU A 173 1.04 16.69 17.55
N PRO A 174 0.08 17.61 17.73
CA PRO A 174 0.39 18.92 18.29
C PRO A 174 0.89 18.79 19.73
N GLU A 175 1.74 19.72 20.17
CA GLU A 175 2.28 19.74 21.53
C GLU A 175 1.14 19.62 22.57
N GLY A 176 1.31 18.75 23.55
CA GLY A 176 0.36 18.54 24.65
C GLY A 176 -0.88 17.71 24.28
N TYR A 177 -0.98 17.21 23.05
CA TYR A 177 -2.11 16.37 22.66
C TYR A 177 -1.98 14.96 23.25
N ASP A 178 -2.95 14.56 24.05
CA ASP A 178 -3.01 13.19 24.59
C ASP A 178 -3.90 12.31 23.67
N LEU A 179 -3.25 11.63 22.74
CA LEU A 179 -3.92 10.75 21.80
C LEU A 179 -4.47 9.50 22.48
N GLN A 180 -5.78 9.31 22.38
CA GLN A 180 -6.47 8.11 22.81
C GLN A 180 -6.87 7.27 21.60
N LEU A 181 -6.14 6.19 21.35
CA LEU A 181 -6.46 5.22 20.29
C LEU A 181 -7.10 3.98 20.89
N ARG A 182 -8.24 3.60 20.33
CA ARG A 182 -8.87 2.33 20.66
C ARG A 182 -8.35 1.24 19.73
N MET A 183 -7.66 0.26 20.28
CA MET A 183 -7.17 -0.87 19.50
C MET A 183 -8.31 -1.81 19.10
N PRO A 184 -8.34 -2.25 17.83
CA PRO A 184 -9.22 -3.33 17.40
C PRO A 184 -8.69 -4.70 17.87
N GLU A 185 -9.48 -5.74 17.63
CA GLU A 185 -8.96 -7.11 17.74
C GLU A 185 -7.89 -7.34 16.67
N VAL A 186 -6.74 -7.88 17.07
CA VAL A 186 -5.59 -8.07 16.19
C VAL A 186 -5.27 -9.55 15.96
N ASN A 187 -4.69 -9.84 14.82
CA ASN A 187 -4.20 -11.16 14.46
C ASN A 187 -3.18 -11.69 15.48
N VAL A 188 -3.19 -13.00 15.74
CA VAL A 188 -2.26 -13.66 16.68
C VAL A 188 -0.80 -13.39 16.31
N LYS A 189 -0.44 -13.35 15.03
CA LYS A 189 0.92 -13.05 14.58
C LYS A 189 1.32 -11.61 14.88
N TYR A 190 0.40 -10.66 14.74
CA TYR A 190 0.60 -9.27 15.13
C TYR A 190 0.84 -9.17 16.66
N ARG A 191 0.04 -9.90 17.45
CA ARG A 191 0.21 -9.95 18.91
C ARG A 191 1.54 -10.56 19.33
N ASN A 192 2.07 -11.53 18.60
CA ASN A 192 3.41 -12.07 18.84
C ASN A 192 4.50 -11.04 18.55
N SER A 193 4.38 -10.27 17.46
CA SER A 193 5.26 -9.14 17.17
C SER A 193 5.21 -8.08 18.28
N TYR A 194 4.01 -7.75 18.78
CA TYR A 194 3.86 -6.84 19.93
C TYR A 194 4.61 -7.34 21.18
N ARG A 195 4.47 -8.63 21.55
CA ARG A 195 5.18 -9.20 22.70
C ARG A 195 6.68 -9.09 22.54
N GLN A 196 7.18 -9.37 21.35
CA GLN A 196 8.60 -9.22 21.01
C GLN A 196 9.06 -7.76 21.15
N GLN A 197 8.33 -6.81 20.53
CA GLN A 197 8.68 -5.39 20.60
C GLN A 197 8.64 -4.86 22.04
N LYS A 198 7.63 -5.21 22.82
CA LYS A 198 7.53 -4.84 24.23
C LYS A 198 8.72 -5.35 25.02
N ALA A 199 9.11 -6.61 24.84
CA ALA A 199 10.26 -7.19 25.51
C ALA A 199 11.57 -6.47 25.15
N LEU A 200 11.81 -6.22 23.85
CA LEU A 200 13.00 -5.52 23.37
C LEU A 200 13.12 -4.11 23.93
N LEU A 201 12.02 -3.33 23.92
CA LEU A 201 12.00 -1.97 24.46
C LEU A 201 12.23 -1.96 25.99
N THR A 202 11.61 -2.91 26.71
CA THR A 202 11.80 -3.05 28.17
C THR A 202 13.24 -3.40 28.50
N MET A 203 13.83 -4.36 27.79
CA MET A 203 15.24 -4.77 28.01
C MET A 203 16.22 -3.64 27.63
N GLY A 204 15.89 -2.87 26.59
CA GLY A 204 16.71 -1.73 26.17
C GLY A 204 16.51 -0.46 27.02
N GLY A 205 15.62 -0.48 28.01
CA GLY A 205 15.29 0.71 28.81
C GLY A 205 14.68 1.87 28.02
N GLN A 206 14.16 1.61 26.81
CA GLN A 206 13.56 2.63 25.97
C GLN A 206 12.12 2.91 26.43
N PRO A 207 11.74 4.18 26.69
CA PRO A 207 10.38 4.54 27.07
C PRO A 207 9.38 4.22 25.95
N PHE A 208 8.23 3.69 26.29
CA PHE A 208 7.12 3.47 25.36
C PHE A 208 5.77 3.53 26.06
N ARG A 209 4.72 3.80 25.32
CA ARG A 209 3.32 3.66 25.76
C ARG A 209 2.82 2.28 25.32
N ASP A 210 2.26 1.53 26.25
CA ASP A 210 1.64 0.24 25.94
C ASP A 210 0.19 0.45 25.54
N LEU A 211 -0.16 0.10 24.30
CA LEU A 211 -1.52 0.19 23.75
C LEU A 211 -2.29 -1.13 23.90
N GLY A 212 -1.75 -2.14 24.59
CA GLY A 212 -2.39 -3.44 24.81
C GLY A 212 -2.07 -4.51 23.76
N ALA A 213 -1.87 -4.15 22.50
CA ALA A 213 -1.42 -5.05 21.45
C ALA A 213 -0.47 -4.37 20.43
N ALA A 214 -0.09 -3.13 20.67
CA ALA A 214 0.98 -2.39 20.01
C ALA A 214 1.74 -1.57 21.05
N VAL A 215 2.93 -1.12 20.70
CA VAL A 215 3.72 -0.16 21.48
C VAL A 215 3.81 1.15 20.73
N ALA A 216 3.65 2.28 21.44
CA ALA A 216 3.86 3.60 20.87
C ALA A 216 5.14 4.20 21.43
N VAL A 217 6.03 4.67 20.54
CA VAL A 217 7.34 5.21 20.89
C VAL A 217 7.47 6.64 20.40
N GLU A 218 7.93 7.55 21.24
CA GLU A 218 8.21 8.92 20.83
C GLU A 218 9.49 8.97 20.01
N GLU A 219 9.33 8.95 18.69
CA GLU A 219 10.43 8.99 17.72
C GLU A 219 9.94 9.54 16.40
N ARG A 220 10.66 10.52 15.84
CA ARG A 220 10.33 11.15 14.56
C ARG A 220 10.96 10.39 13.39
N ALA A 221 10.65 9.12 13.28
CA ALA A 221 11.12 8.24 12.21
C ALA A 221 10.09 7.15 11.92
N PHE A 222 10.13 6.56 10.75
CA PHE A 222 9.33 5.38 10.46
C PHE A 222 9.79 4.20 11.33
N PRO A 223 8.87 3.46 11.96
CA PRO A 223 9.25 2.29 12.73
C PRO A 223 9.77 1.16 11.84
N ALA A 224 10.79 0.45 12.30
CA ALA A 224 11.36 -0.69 11.58
C ALA A 224 10.60 -2.02 11.83
N ALA A 225 9.68 -2.03 12.78
CA ALA A 225 9.02 -3.26 13.22
C ALA A 225 7.49 -3.14 13.22
N LEU A 226 6.83 -4.24 12.85
CA LEU A 226 5.40 -4.39 12.99
C LEU A 226 4.99 -4.26 14.47
N SER A 227 3.78 -3.78 14.74
CA SER A 227 3.23 -3.52 16.08
C SER A 227 3.95 -2.44 16.90
N ARG A 228 4.84 -1.70 16.28
CA ARG A 228 5.38 -0.46 16.79
C ARG A 228 4.79 0.70 15.98
N ILE A 229 4.27 1.72 16.69
CA ILE A 229 3.77 2.97 16.14
C ILE A 229 4.67 4.06 16.70
N ASN A 230 5.30 4.82 15.84
CA ASN A 230 6.04 5.99 16.30
C ASN A 230 5.13 7.21 16.35
N TYR A 231 5.41 8.13 17.26
CA TYR A 231 4.77 9.43 17.29
C TYR A 231 5.78 10.53 17.59
N SER A 232 5.49 11.73 17.15
CA SER A 232 6.31 12.90 17.43
C SER A 232 5.43 14.13 17.58
N PHE A 233 5.75 14.96 18.55
CA PHE A 233 5.07 16.25 18.71
C PHE A 233 5.62 17.28 17.72
N TYR A 234 4.74 18.18 17.25
CA TYR A 234 5.11 19.30 16.39
C TYR A 234 4.56 20.61 16.95
N LYS A 235 5.26 21.73 16.65
CA LYS A 235 4.88 23.10 17.05
C LYS A 235 4.14 23.84 15.95
N SER A 236 4.41 23.50 14.70
CA SER A 236 3.75 24.12 13.56
C SER A 236 3.53 23.16 12.40
N PRO A 237 2.46 23.33 11.60
CA PRO A 237 2.25 22.56 10.38
C PRO A 237 3.42 22.65 9.38
N ALA A 238 4.14 23.79 9.35
CA ALA A 238 5.29 23.98 8.46
C ALA A 238 6.44 23.02 8.79
N GLU A 239 6.65 22.72 10.08
CA GLU A 239 7.64 21.73 10.53
C GLU A 239 7.32 20.33 10.01
N VAL A 240 6.04 19.94 10.05
CA VAL A 240 5.58 18.66 9.50
C VAL A 240 5.75 18.64 7.99
N GLY A 241 5.36 19.71 7.29
CA GLY A 241 5.53 19.82 5.84
C GLY A 241 6.99 19.67 5.40
N ALA A 242 7.93 20.28 6.13
CA ALA A 242 9.37 20.12 5.86
C ALA A 242 9.84 18.67 6.06
N TRP A 243 9.36 18.00 7.11
CA TRP A 243 9.67 16.59 7.34
C TRP A 243 9.11 15.68 6.23
N LEU A 244 7.86 15.89 5.82
CA LEU A 244 7.22 15.14 4.73
C LEU A 244 8.00 15.27 3.43
N ALA A 245 8.42 16.50 3.08
CA ALA A 245 9.22 16.75 1.89
C ALA A 245 10.59 16.04 1.94
N ALA A 246 11.24 16.04 3.10
CA ALA A 246 12.54 15.39 3.27
C ALA A 246 12.45 13.85 3.23
N HIS A 247 11.27 13.27 3.51
CA HIS A 247 11.04 11.82 3.56
C HIS A 247 10.13 11.30 2.44
N ASP A 248 9.91 12.11 1.40
CA ASP A 248 8.98 11.81 0.29
C ASP A 248 9.24 10.44 -0.35
N ALA A 249 10.49 10.05 -0.52
CA ALA A 249 10.88 8.77 -1.12
C ALA A 249 10.41 7.54 -0.30
N GLY A 250 10.23 7.67 1.00
CA GLY A 250 9.74 6.61 1.90
C GLY A 250 8.25 6.69 2.22
N LEU A 251 7.56 7.72 1.72
CA LEU A 251 6.19 8.05 2.08
C LEU A 251 5.17 7.52 1.05
N GLN A 252 4.13 6.81 1.51
CA GLN A 252 3.05 6.35 0.64
C GLN A 252 1.84 7.28 0.67
N CYS A 253 1.29 7.58 1.83
CA CYS A 253 0.20 8.56 1.97
C CYS A 253 0.25 9.29 3.32
N VAL A 254 -0.50 10.38 3.40
CA VAL A 254 -0.62 11.23 4.58
C VAL A 254 -2.08 11.32 4.98
N VAL A 255 -2.45 10.72 6.11
CA VAL A 255 -3.81 10.83 6.66
C VAL A 255 -3.90 12.14 7.44
N SER A 256 -4.71 13.07 6.99
CA SER A 256 -4.87 14.37 7.65
C SER A 256 -6.02 15.19 7.11
N GLU A 257 -6.63 15.99 7.96
CA GLU A 257 -7.57 17.05 7.58
C GLU A 257 -7.01 18.46 7.89
N CYS A 258 -5.88 18.54 8.59
CA CYS A 258 -5.34 19.81 9.09
C CYS A 258 -4.17 20.36 8.27
N ILE A 259 -3.62 19.60 7.32
CA ILE A 259 -2.54 20.06 6.43
C ILE A 259 -2.89 19.80 4.96
N ALA A 260 -2.44 20.68 4.08
CA ALA A 260 -2.49 20.47 2.65
C ALA A 260 -1.14 19.88 2.20
N CYS A 261 -1.14 18.70 1.62
CA CYS A 261 0.05 18.07 1.06
C CYS A 261 -0.33 17.10 -0.06
N ARG A 262 0.65 16.74 -0.85
CA ARG A 262 0.52 15.69 -1.86
C ARG A 262 0.24 14.34 -1.20
N ARG A 263 -0.56 13.50 -1.82
CA ARG A 263 -0.96 12.16 -1.30
C ARG A 263 -1.73 12.22 0.04
N ARG A 264 -2.38 13.35 0.32
CA ARG A 264 -3.28 13.47 1.47
C ARG A 264 -4.53 12.64 1.24
N VAL A 265 -4.94 11.93 2.28
CA VAL A 265 -6.21 11.22 2.37
C VAL A 265 -6.91 11.59 3.69
N ASP A 266 -8.23 11.50 3.71
CA ASP A 266 -9.02 11.73 4.92
C ASP A 266 -8.94 10.51 5.86
N PHE A 267 -9.29 10.68 7.14
CA PHE A 267 -9.32 9.58 8.11
C PHE A 267 -10.21 8.43 7.65
N GLY A 268 -9.71 7.19 7.75
CA GLY A 268 -10.39 5.97 7.34
C GLY A 268 -10.29 5.65 5.85
N HIS A 269 -9.57 6.45 5.06
CA HIS A 269 -9.46 6.26 3.60
C HIS A 269 -8.08 5.78 3.13
N ALA A 270 -7.11 5.61 4.04
CA ALA A 270 -5.78 5.16 3.63
C ALA A 270 -5.80 3.80 2.91
N GLN A 271 -6.71 2.91 3.30
CA GLN A 271 -6.80 1.55 2.76
C GLN A 271 -7.78 1.40 1.57
N SER A 272 -8.30 2.51 1.07
CA SER A 272 -9.25 2.52 -0.05
C SER A 272 -8.77 3.46 -1.17
N PRO A 273 -7.60 3.18 -1.80
CA PRO A 273 -7.07 4.01 -2.87
C PRO A 273 -8.00 3.98 -4.09
N GLY A 274 -8.16 5.13 -4.73
CA GLY A 274 -8.83 5.26 -6.02
C GLY A 274 -7.89 4.93 -7.19
N LEU A 275 -8.42 5.03 -8.43
CA LEU A 275 -7.68 4.74 -9.66
C LEU A 275 -6.48 5.66 -9.91
N THR A 276 -6.51 6.89 -9.37
CA THR A 276 -5.43 7.89 -9.50
C THR A 276 -4.46 7.90 -8.32
N ASP A 277 -4.71 7.07 -7.29
CA ASP A 277 -3.82 6.96 -6.12
C ASP A 277 -2.69 5.97 -6.38
N TYR A 278 -1.88 6.25 -7.39
CA TYR A 278 -0.83 5.36 -7.84
C TYR A 278 0.14 4.95 -6.73
N PRO A 279 0.50 3.66 -6.64
CA PRO A 279 1.56 3.23 -5.73
C PRO A 279 2.86 3.98 -6.02
N ASP A 280 3.53 4.42 -4.96
CA ASP A 280 4.76 5.22 -5.03
C ASP A 280 4.59 6.56 -5.79
N ASP A 281 3.32 6.99 -6.00
CA ASP A 281 3.01 8.19 -6.76
C ASP A 281 3.59 8.17 -8.20
N ARG A 282 3.69 6.96 -8.77
CA ARG A 282 4.17 6.74 -10.13
C ARG A 282 3.02 6.28 -11.00
N ASP A 283 2.69 7.09 -11.99
CA ASP A 283 1.64 6.76 -12.94
C ASP A 283 1.98 5.49 -13.73
N VAL A 284 1.19 4.45 -13.47
CA VAL A 284 1.40 3.14 -14.09
C VAL A 284 0.95 3.13 -15.53
N ILE A 285 -0.15 3.83 -15.85
CA ILE A 285 -0.64 3.91 -17.24
C ILE A 285 0.34 4.71 -18.10
N GLU A 286 0.87 5.83 -17.60
CA GLU A 286 1.91 6.58 -18.30
C GLU A 286 3.15 5.70 -18.56
N PHE A 287 3.63 4.94 -17.56
CA PHE A 287 4.73 3.99 -17.75
C PHE A 287 4.43 2.97 -18.85
N LEU A 288 3.22 2.39 -18.87
CA LEU A 288 2.80 1.38 -19.83
C LEU A 288 2.64 1.94 -21.23
N THR A 289 2.20 3.20 -21.38
CA THR A 289 1.94 3.83 -22.69
C THR A 289 3.12 4.59 -23.26
N THR A 290 4.19 4.84 -22.49
CA THR A 290 5.37 5.60 -22.94
C THR A 290 6.66 4.78 -22.86
N SER A 291 6.96 4.18 -21.69
CA SER A 291 8.25 3.52 -21.45
C SER A 291 8.27 2.07 -21.94
N CYS A 292 7.11 1.46 -22.13
CA CYS A 292 6.98 0.08 -22.63
C CYS A 292 6.89 -0.02 -24.15
N LEU A 293 6.84 1.10 -24.84
CA LEU A 293 6.85 1.17 -26.30
C LEU A 293 8.28 1.27 -26.83
#